data_42e8703e80acbf4e91e18888cbf17d2f
#
_entry.id   42e8703e80acbf4e91e18888cbf17d2f
#
_cell.length_a   1.000
_cell.length_b   1.000
_cell.length_c   1.000
_cell.angle_alpha   90.00
_cell.angle_beta   90.00
_cell.angle_gamma   90.00
#
_symmetry.space_group_name_H-M   'P 1'
#
loop_
_entity.id
_entity.type
_entity.pdbx_description
1 polymer ?
#
loop_
_entity_poly.entity_id
_entity_poly.type
_entity_poly.pdbx_seq_one_letter_code
_entity_poly.pdbx_strand_id
1 'polypeptide(L)'
;VAVFHLMTHAFFKALLFLGAGSVIMGMHHNQDIRWMGGVRKYMPITWITFLLGNLALIGTPFFSGFYSKDAIIEAVHASTLPGAGFAYFAVLAGVFITAFYSFRLYWIVFHGQERYDQNPDAHHGHAHDDHHHGHDAKPHESPWVVTLPLVLLAIPSVVIGAIALMPMLFGDFFNGVIFVDGSKHPAMAELAQAIHGWVPMALHGFSAPPFWLALAGVVVSYVFYMVKPEIPAAIMAFSKKIGLYQVLEGKYGVDWVYENIFARGARAFGTVFWRVGDQALIDGAVVNGSWKVVGKIASVVRWFQSGYIYHYALVMILGVFLLMTYFVWLNK
;
A
#
# COMPACT_ATOMS: atom_id res chain seq x y z
N VAL A 1 -24.58 0.58 -6.16
CA VAL A 1 -23.98 1.64 -5.32
C VAL A 1 -22.46 1.46 -5.20
N ALA A 2 -21.95 0.27 -4.82
CA ALA A 2 -20.52 0.06 -4.55
C ALA A 2 -19.59 0.40 -5.74
N VAL A 3 -19.91 -0.09 -6.95
CA VAL A 3 -19.12 0.18 -8.16
C VAL A 3 -19.14 1.66 -8.54
N PHE A 4 -20.27 2.34 -8.34
CA PHE A 4 -20.37 3.79 -8.52
C PHE A 4 -19.44 4.54 -7.57
N HIS A 5 -19.39 4.12 -6.28
CA HIS A 5 -18.46 4.72 -5.33
C HIS A 5 -16.99 4.40 -5.70
N LEU A 6 -16.68 3.19 -6.18
CA LEU A 6 -15.34 2.83 -6.62
C LEU A 6 -14.85 3.77 -7.74
N MET A 7 -15.71 4.09 -8.71
CA MET A 7 -15.39 5.00 -9.81
C MET A 7 -15.13 6.43 -9.31
N THR A 8 -16.04 7.01 -8.52
CA THR A 8 -15.83 8.37 -7.96
C THR A 8 -14.62 8.43 -7.05
N HIS A 9 -14.43 7.38 -6.22
CA HIS A 9 -13.31 7.24 -5.30
C HIS A 9 -11.95 7.23 -6.04
N ALA A 10 -11.87 6.57 -7.19
CA ALA A 10 -10.63 6.50 -7.96
C ALA A 10 -10.11 7.91 -8.32
N PHE A 11 -10.98 8.83 -8.74
CA PHE A 11 -10.57 10.18 -9.12
C PHE A 11 -10.04 11.00 -7.93
N PHE A 12 -10.82 11.15 -6.87
CA PHE A 12 -10.37 12.00 -5.75
C PHE A 12 -9.27 11.35 -4.91
N LYS A 13 -9.18 10.01 -4.87
CA LYS A 13 -8.05 9.34 -4.20
C LYS A 13 -6.76 9.50 -4.97
N ALA A 14 -6.79 9.30 -6.30
CA ALA A 14 -5.62 9.56 -7.13
C ALA A 14 -5.17 11.02 -7.00
N LEU A 15 -6.13 11.97 -7.02
CA LEU A 15 -5.86 13.38 -6.83
C LEU A 15 -5.14 13.67 -5.51
N LEU A 16 -5.67 13.17 -4.39
CA LEU A 16 -5.09 13.38 -3.07
C LEU A 16 -3.72 12.70 -2.92
N PHE A 17 -3.57 11.50 -3.48
CA PHE A 17 -2.31 10.76 -3.41
C PHE A 17 -1.21 11.43 -4.22
N LEU A 18 -1.51 11.83 -5.47
CA LEU A 18 -0.56 12.57 -6.30
C LEU A 18 -0.29 13.97 -5.74
N GLY A 19 -1.31 14.62 -5.14
CA GLY A 19 -1.14 15.89 -4.45
C GLY A 19 -0.20 15.79 -3.23
N ALA A 20 -0.30 14.71 -2.46
CA ALA A 20 0.67 14.42 -1.39
C ALA A 20 2.07 14.20 -1.96
N GLY A 21 2.20 13.46 -3.07
CA GLY A 21 3.46 13.30 -3.78
C GLY A 21 4.06 14.63 -4.27
N SER A 22 3.21 15.53 -4.78
CA SER A 22 3.63 16.88 -5.18
C SER A 22 4.19 17.69 -3.99
N VAL A 23 3.51 17.64 -2.84
CA VAL A 23 4.01 18.28 -1.60
C VAL A 23 5.35 17.69 -1.18
N ILE A 24 5.49 16.36 -1.17
CA ILE A 24 6.75 15.67 -0.80
C ILE A 24 7.90 16.10 -1.72
N MET A 25 7.67 16.18 -3.04
CA MET A 25 8.67 16.67 -3.98
C MET A 25 9.02 18.14 -3.74
N GLY A 26 8.01 19.00 -3.55
CA GLY A 26 8.21 20.42 -3.25
C GLY A 26 8.89 20.67 -1.91
N MET A 27 8.85 19.70 -0.99
CA MET A 27 9.48 19.69 0.33
C MET A 27 10.79 18.89 0.36
N HIS A 28 11.47 18.76 -0.80
CA HIS A 28 12.77 18.07 -0.90
C HIS A 28 12.76 16.64 -0.33
N HIS A 29 11.70 15.87 -0.68
CA HIS A 29 11.44 14.49 -0.24
C HIS A 29 11.13 14.30 1.26
N ASN A 30 10.88 15.38 2.01
CA ASN A 30 10.40 15.26 3.37
C ASN A 30 8.93 14.81 3.39
N GLN A 31 8.62 13.74 4.15
CA GLN A 31 7.27 13.18 4.29
C GLN A 31 6.63 13.52 5.64
N ASP A 32 7.38 14.06 6.59
CA ASP A 32 6.89 14.31 7.94
C ASP A 32 6.20 15.68 8.03
N ILE A 33 4.89 15.65 8.21
CA ILE A 33 4.07 16.87 8.34
C ILE A 33 4.45 17.75 9.54
N ARG A 34 5.21 17.23 10.50
CA ARG A 34 5.69 18.03 11.66
C ARG A 34 6.65 19.12 11.22
N TRP A 35 7.35 18.91 10.12
CA TRP A 35 8.33 19.85 9.55
C TRP A 35 7.79 20.62 8.35
N MET A 36 6.46 20.59 8.13
CA MET A 36 5.77 21.36 7.09
C MET A 36 5.05 22.56 7.71
N GLY A 37 4.37 23.32 6.86
CA GLY A 37 3.52 24.46 7.27
C GLY A 37 3.56 25.57 6.24
N GLY A 38 2.45 26.29 6.06
CA GLY A 38 2.37 27.44 5.15
C GLY A 38 2.58 27.11 3.67
N VAL A 39 2.58 25.84 3.27
CA VAL A 39 2.93 25.36 1.93
C VAL A 39 2.05 25.99 0.83
N ARG A 40 0.82 26.40 1.14
CA ARG A 40 -0.10 27.09 0.20
C ARG A 40 0.49 28.33 -0.47
N LYS A 41 1.44 29.00 0.19
CA LYS A 41 2.09 30.23 -0.34
C LYS A 41 3.03 29.92 -1.52
N TYR A 42 3.59 28.73 -1.50
CA TYR A 42 4.61 28.27 -2.45
C TYR A 42 4.06 27.31 -3.48
N MET A 43 2.96 26.60 -3.15
CA MET A 43 2.35 25.54 -3.96
C MET A 43 0.84 25.79 -4.16
N PRO A 44 0.41 26.87 -4.80
CA PRO A 44 -1.00 27.24 -4.90
C PRO A 44 -1.83 26.25 -5.75
N ILE A 45 -1.28 25.67 -6.81
CA ILE A 45 -2.01 24.71 -7.67
C ILE A 45 -2.22 23.43 -6.90
N THR A 46 -1.17 22.89 -6.27
CA THR A 46 -1.23 21.71 -5.42
C THR A 46 -2.21 21.94 -4.25
N TRP A 47 -2.17 23.11 -3.61
CA TRP A 47 -3.08 23.46 -2.51
C TRP A 47 -4.56 23.44 -2.92
N ILE A 48 -4.92 24.10 -4.04
CA ILE A 48 -6.31 24.15 -4.50
C ILE A 48 -6.80 22.77 -4.92
N THR A 49 -6.01 22.04 -5.71
CA THR A 49 -6.39 20.69 -6.18
C THR A 49 -6.52 19.71 -5.02
N PHE A 50 -5.66 19.82 -4.02
CA PHE A 50 -5.76 19.02 -2.79
C PHE A 50 -7.03 19.37 -1.97
N LEU A 51 -7.41 20.65 -1.91
CA LEU A 51 -8.67 21.06 -1.27
C LEU A 51 -9.88 20.44 -1.98
N LEU A 52 -9.92 20.51 -3.32
CA LEU A 52 -11.01 19.91 -4.09
C LEU A 52 -11.13 18.40 -3.85
N GLY A 53 -9.98 17.71 -3.81
CA GLY A 53 -9.93 16.29 -3.45
C GLY A 53 -10.43 16.00 -2.04
N ASN A 54 -10.08 16.82 -1.05
CA ASN A 54 -10.56 16.70 0.33
C ASN A 54 -12.06 16.95 0.44
N LEU A 55 -12.60 17.96 -0.24
CA LEU A 55 -14.04 18.23 -0.26
C LEU A 55 -14.82 17.07 -0.89
N ALA A 56 -14.29 16.48 -1.96
CA ALA A 56 -14.86 15.25 -2.54
C ALA A 56 -14.77 14.06 -1.58
N LEU A 57 -13.63 13.88 -0.89
CA LEU A 57 -13.40 12.78 0.05
C LEU A 57 -14.38 12.81 1.24
N ILE A 58 -14.60 13.98 1.84
CA ILE A 58 -15.50 14.10 3.00
C ILE A 58 -16.98 14.02 2.61
N GLY A 59 -17.32 14.09 1.31
CA GLY A 59 -18.70 14.04 0.83
C GLY A 59 -19.40 15.39 0.94
N THR A 60 -18.73 16.48 0.55
CA THR A 60 -19.36 17.80 0.45
C THR A 60 -20.40 17.79 -0.67
N PRO A 61 -21.65 18.29 -0.46
CA PRO A 61 -22.64 18.41 -1.51
C PRO A 61 -22.06 19.09 -2.77
N PHE A 62 -22.52 18.66 -3.93
CA PHE A 62 -22.02 19.04 -5.28
C PHE A 62 -20.67 18.45 -5.69
N PHE A 63 -19.95 17.76 -4.82
CA PHE A 63 -18.75 17.02 -5.18
C PHE A 63 -19.04 15.55 -5.50
N SER A 64 -18.22 14.92 -6.34
CA SER A 64 -18.48 13.56 -6.83
C SER A 64 -18.59 12.53 -5.69
N GLY A 65 -17.75 12.67 -4.66
CA GLY A 65 -17.77 11.79 -3.50
C GLY A 65 -19.04 11.86 -2.67
N PHE A 66 -19.73 12.99 -2.67
CA PHE A 66 -21.03 13.14 -2.00
C PHE A 66 -22.05 12.16 -2.56
N TYR A 67 -22.29 12.20 -3.87
CA TYR A 67 -23.34 11.40 -4.51
C TYR A 67 -23.19 9.90 -4.27
N SER A 68 -21.98 9.42 -4.32
CA SER A 68 -21.72 7.99 -4.12
C SER A 68 -21.70 7.59 -2.65
N LYS A 69 -21.18 8.44 -1.77
CA LYS A 69 -21.07 8.16 -0.34
C LYS A 69 -22.43 8.27 0.36
N ASP A 70 -23.19 9.28 0.01
CA ASP A 70 -24.54 9.47 0.54
C ASP A 70 -25.47 8.34 0.10
N ALA A 71 -25.40 7.91 -1.16
CA ALA A 71 -26.11 6.73 -1.64
C ALA A 71 -25.74 5.43 -0.89
N ILE A 72 -24.50 5.29 -0.43
CA ILE A 72 -24.10 4.15 0.42
C ILE A 72 -24.73 4.28 1.81
N ILE A 73 -24.69 5.47 2.41
CA ILE A 73 -25.25 5.71 3.75
C ILE A 73 -26.75 5.43 3.75
N GLU A 74 -27.47 5.94 2.75
CA GLU A 74 -28.89 5.69 2.58
C GLU A 74 -29.19 4.20 2.33
N ALA A 75 -28.41 3.51 1.49
CA ALA A 75 -28.56 2.07 1.27
C ALA A 75 -28.35 1.25 2.55
N VAL A 76 -27.42 1.64 3.41
CA VAL A 76 -27.20 0.98 4.71
C VAL A 76 -28.33 1.28 5.67
N HIS A 77 -28.85 2.51 5.67
CA HIS A 77 -30.01 2.91 6.47
C HIS A 77 -31.28 2.11 6.09
N ALA A 78 -31.55 1.95 4.79
CA ALA A 78 -32.66 1.19 4.25
C ALA A 78 -32.48 -0.34 4.36
N SER A 79 -31.34 -0.83 4.81
CA SER A 79 -31.04 -2.26 4.87
C SER A 79 -31.75 -2.93 6.06
N THR A 80 -32.39 -4.06 5.79
CA THR A 80 -33.04 -4.93 6.80
C THR A 80 -32.16 -6.08 7.28
N LEU A 81 -30.89 -6.15 6.83
CA LEU A 81 -29.97 -7.22 7.19
C LEU A 81 -29.55 -7.15 8.67
N PRO A 82 -29.30 -8.30 9.32
CA PRO A 82 -28.75 -8.32 10.68
C PRO A 82 -27.45 -7.51 10.77
N GLY A 83 -27.39 -6.58 11.72
CA GLY A 83 -26.22 -5.71 11.90
C GLY A 83 -26.27 -4.38 11.13
N ALA A 84 -27.29 -4.12 10.31
CA ALA A 84 -27.43 -2.87 9.57
C ALA A 84 -27.39 -1.62 10.46
N GLY A 85 -27.99 -1.66 11.65
CA GLY A 85 -27.94 -0.55 12.61
C GLY A 85 -26.53 -0.24 13.10
N PHE A 86 -25.73 -1.26 13.41
CA PHE A 86 -24.31 -1.08 13.76
C PHE A 86 -23.51 -0.53 12.57
N ALA A 87 -23.75 -1.07 11.37
CA ALA A 87 -23.08 -0.60 10.16
C ALA A 87 -23.41 0.88 9.89
N TYR A 88 -24.68 1.28 10.04
CA TYR A 88 -25.11 2.68 9.90
C TYR A 88 -24.39 3.61 10.89
N PHE A 89 -24.36 3.23 12.18
CA PHE A 89 -23.61 3.97 13.20
C PHE A 89 -22.12 4.08 12.84
N ALA A 90 -21.48 2.97 12.45
CA ALA A 90 -20.06 2.95 12.10
C ALA A 90 -19.77 3.84 10.87
N VAL A 91 -20.63 3.85 9.86
CA VAL A 91 -20.48 4.70 8.67
C VAL A 91 -20.62 6.17 9.05
N LEU A 92 -21.60 6.55 9.86
CA LEU A 92 -21.77 7.94 10.32
C LEU A 92 -20.58 8.40 11.18
N ALA A 93 -20.11 7.58 12.11
CA ALA A 93 -18.89 7.87 12.87
C ALA A 93 -17.68 8.02 11.93
N GLY A 94 -17.59 7.18 10.90
CA GLY A 94 -16.57 7.24 9.86
C GLY A 94 -16.58 8.54 9.07
N VAL A 95 -17.75 9.16 8.84
CA VAL A 95 -17.86 10.48 8.19
C VAL A 95 -17.15 11.55 9.00
N PHE A 96 -17.44 11.65 10.30
CA PHE A 96 -16.78 12.60 11.20
C PHE A 96 -15.27 12.37 11.27
N ILE A 97 -14.85 11.12 11.51
CA ILE A 97 -13.42 10.77 11.63
C ILE A 97 -12.68 11.08 10.34
N THR A 98 -13.27 10.77 9.18
CA THR A 98 -12.66 11.04 7.86
C THR A 98 -12.47 12.53 7.64
N ALA A 99 -13.46 13.35 7.93
CA ALA A 99 -13.37 14.79 7.82
C ALA A 99 -12.31 15.35 8.79
N PHE A 100 -12.29 14.87 10.02
CA PHE A 100 -11.33 15.30 11.03
C PHE A 100 -9.88 15.02 10.61
N TYR A 101 -9.50 13.78 10.27
CA TYR A 101 -8.11 13.47 9.94
C TYR A 101 -7.64 14.07 8.61
N SER A 102 -8.53 14.16 7.62
CA SER A 102 -8.20 14.74 6.32
C SER A 102 -7.93 16.22 6.45
N PHE A 103 -8.77 16.96 7.19
CA PHE A 103 -8.56 18.37 7.43
C PHE A 103 -7.47 18.65 8.46
N ARG A 104 -7.18 17.72 9.40
CA ARG A 104 -5.97 17.81 10.23
C ARG A 104 -4.71 17.93 9.36
N LEU A 105 -4.54 17.04 8.39
CA LEU A 105 -3.43 17.09 7.45
C LEU A 105 -3.43 18.41 6.67
N TYR A 106 -4.58 18.77 6.14
CA TYR A 106 -4.74 20.00 5.35
C TYR A 106 -4.34 21.27 6.12
N TRP A 107 -4.80 21.42 7.35
CA TRP A 107 -4.48 22.57 8.20
C TRP A 107 -2.99 22.60 8.54
N ILE A 108 -2.42 21.51 8.97
CA ILE A 108 -1.01 21.44 9.39
C ILE A 108 -0.08 21.77 8.21
N VAL A 109 -0.30 21.15 7.06
CA VAL A 109 0.60 21.26 5.90
C VAL A 109 0.44 22.61 5.19
N PHE A 110 -0.79 22.98 4.86
CA PHE A 110 -1.02 24.14 4.00
C PHE A 110 -1.20 25.45 4.75
N HIS A 111 -1.70 25.43 5.98
CA HIS A 111 -2.05 26.62 6.75
C HIS A 111 -1.27 26.80 8.06
N GLY A 112 -0.60 25.75 8.54
CA GLY A 112 0.22 25.80 9.76
C GLY A 112 1.39 26.76 9.66
N GLN A 113 2.08 26.97 10.79
CA GLN A 113 3.33 27.73 10.83
C GLN A 113 4.43 27.01 10.05
N GLU A 114 5.24 27.75 9.34
CA GLU A 114 6.39 27.23 8.60
C GLU A 114 7.43 26.65 9.59
N ARG A 115 7.85 25.39 9.37
CA ARG A 115 8.76 24.64 10.25
C ARG A 115 9.83 23.84 9.50
N TYR A 116 9.98 24.06 8.21
CA TYR A 116 10.92 23.31 7.39
C TYR A 116 12.38 23.57 7.76
N ASP A 117 12.70 24.76 8.29
CA ASP A 117 14.05 25.09 8.78
C ASP A 117 14.42 24.35 10.09
N GLN A 118 13.45 23.74 10.77
CA GLN A 118 13.64 23.03 12.03
C GLN A 118 13.80 21.52 11.86
N ASN A 119 13.80 21.01 10.61
CA ASN A 119 13.96 19.60 10.34
C ASN A 119 15.41 19.16 10.62
N PRO A 120 15.65 18.24 11.59
CA PRO A 120 17.00 17.76 11.90
C PRO A 120 17.66 17.03 10.72
N ASP A 121 16.87 16.42 9.83
CA ASP A 121 17.37 15.67 8.67
C ASP A 121 17.69 16.57 7.47
N ALA A 122 17.31 17.84 7.49
CA ALA A 122 17.59 18.78 6.41
C ALA A 122 19.10 19.00 6.18
N HIS A 123 19.93 18.72 7.18
CA HIS A 123 21.39 18.90 7.15
C HIS A 123 22.17 17.62 6.85
N HIS A 124 21.52 16.45 6.73
CA HIS A 124 22.17 15.14 6.49
C HIS A 124 21.95 14.56 5.10
N GLY A 125 21.31 15.27 4.18
CA GLY A 125 21.03 14.83 2.81
C GLY A 125 22.17 15.12 1.83
N HIS A 126 22.93 14.05 1.49
CA HIS A 126 23.77 13.91 0.28
C HIS A 126 25.15 14.59 0.26
N ALA A 127 26.14 13.89 0.81
CA ALA A 127 27.50 13.96 0.36
C ALA A 127 27.69 13.11 -0.92
N HIS A 128 27.14 13.52 -2.06
CA HIS A 128 27.52 13.08 -3.44
C HIS A 128 26.53 13.73 -4.43
N ASP A 129 26.81 15.00 -4.77
CA ASP A 129 26.81 15.53 -6.13
C ASP A 129 27.16 17.02 -6.04
N ASP A 130 28.34 17.32 -6.60
CA ASP A 130 28.84 18.69 -6.77
C ASP A 130 27.93 19.47 -7.72
N HIS A 131 27.06 20.33 -7.20
CA HIS A 131 26.71 21.60 -7.84
C HIS A 131 26.13 22.57 -6.81
N HIS A 132 26.85 23.65 -6.57
CA HIS A 132 26.51 24.80 -5.75
C HIS A 132 25.14 25.39 -6.10
N HIS A 133 24.11 25.07 -5.34
CA HIS A 133 22.98 25.97 -5.09
C HIS A 133 22.72 25.90 -3.59
N GLY A 134 22.83 27.05 -2.89
CA GLY A 134 22.43 27.20 -1.51
C GLY A 134 20.99 26.69 -1.41
N HIS A 135 20.78 25.59 -0.68
CA HIS A 135 19.46 24.99 -0.47
C HIS A 135 18.61 25.96 0.33
N ASP A 136 17.84 26.80 -0.35
CA ASP A 136 16.67 27.43 0.24
C ASP A 136 15.75 26.27 0.69
N ALA A 137 15.59 26.08 2.00
CA ALA A 137 14.70 25.05 2.57
C ALA A 137 13.22 25.32 2.24
N LYS A 138 12.92 26.34 1.44
CA LYS A 138 11.57 26.77 1.09
C LYS A 138 10.94 25.82 0.07
N PRO A 139 9.67 25.46 0.27
CA PRO A 139 8.92 24.70 -0.72
C PRO A 139 8.82 25.40 -2.07
N HIS A 140 8.64 24.61 -3.13
CA HIS A 140 8.37 25.13 -4.48
C HIS A 140 7.29 24.31 -5.16
N GLU A 141 6.52 24.93 -6.07
CA GLU A 141 5.49 24.24 -6.83
C GLU A 141 6.12 23.20 -7.75
N SER A 142 5.44 22.07 -7.87
CA SER A 142 5.87 21.01 -8.77
C SER A 142 5.79 21.44 -10.25
N PRO A 143 6.63 20.88 -11.14
CA PRO A 143 6.61 21.21 -12.56
C PRO A 143 5.26 20.87 -13.19
N TRP A 144 4.97 21.48 -14.35
CA TRP A 144 3.70 21.32 -15.05
C TRP A 144 3.32 19.84 -15.35
N VAL A 145 4.31 18.98 -15.55
CA VAL A 145 4.12 17.54 -15.78
C VAL A 145 3.41 16.87 -14.60
N VAL A 146 3.59 17.39 -13.39
CA VAL A 146 2.92 16.92 -12.16
C VAL A 146 1.62 17.68 -11.91
N THR A 147 1.62 19.01 -12.07
CA THR A 147 0.43 19.81 -11.77
C THR A 147 -0.69 19.63 -12.78
N LEU A 148 -0.39 19.34 -14.05
CA LEU A 148 -1.41 19.07 -15.07
C LEU A 148 -2.29 17.83 -14.71
N PRO A 149 -1.74 16.65 -14.37
CA PRO A 149 -2.53 15.54 -13.87
C PRO A 149 -3.39 15.88 -12.66
N LEU A 150 -2.90 16.70 -11.71
CA LEU A 150 -3.69 17.15 -10.57
C LEU A 150 -4.93 17.93 -11.01
N VAL A 151 -4.77 18.88 -11.93
CA VAL A 151 -5.88 19.66 -12.46
C VAL A 151 -6.86 18.76 -13.23
N LEU A 152 -6.36 17.86 -14.08
CA LEU A 152 -7.20 16.93 -14.84
C LEU A 152 -7.99 15.96 -13.93
N LEU A 153 -7.44 15.55 -12.80
CA LEU A 153 -8.13 14.71 -11.81
C LEU A 153 -9.10 15.53 -10.94
N ALA A 154 -8.83 16.79 -10.69
CA ALA A 154 -9.71 17.65 -9.92
C ALA A 154 -11.07 17.85 -10.60
N ILE A 155 -11.11 17.95 -11.93
CA ILE A 155 -12.35 18.14 -12.70
C ILE A 155 -13.33 16.98 -12.43
N PRO A 156 -13.03 15.71 -12.71
CA PRO A 156 -13.95 14.60 -12.43
C PRO A 156 -14.20 14.41 -10.94
N SER A 157 -13.27 14.77 -10.07
CA SER A 157 -13.51 14.74 -8.61
C SER A 157 -14.64 15.67 -8.18
N VAL A 158 -14.96 16.70 -8.95
CA VAL A 158 -16.12 17.55 -8.72
C VAL A 158 -17.34 17.04 -9.48
N VAL A 159 -17.25 16.77 -10.80
CA VAL A 159 -18.43 16.68 -11.65
C VAL A 159 -18.91 15.25 -11.95
N ILE A 160 -18.03 14.23 -11.92
CA ILE A 160 -18.38 12.90 -12.43
C ILE A 160 -19.50 12.23 -11.61
N GLY A 161 -19.57 12.52 -10.32
CA GLY A 161 -20.61 11.97 -9.46
C GLY A 161 -22.01 12.43 -9.86
N ALA A 162 -22.16 13.70 -10.19
CA ALA A 162 -23.43 14.26 -10.66
C ALA A 162 -23.83 13.68 -12.03
N ILE A 163 -22.88 13.59 -12.96
CA ILE A 163 -23.11 13.07 -14.32
C ILE A 163 -23.47 11.58 -14.29
N ALA A 164 -22.75 10.80 -13.51
CA ALA A 164 -22.88 9.35 -13.49
C ALA A 164 -23.93 8.80 -12.51
N LEU A 165 -24.51 9.65 -11.64
CA LEU A 165 -25.47 9.25 -10.61
C LEU A 165 -26.63 8.45 -11.20
N MET A 166 -27.40 9.06 -12.09
CA MET A 166 -28.61 8.42 -12.65
C MET A 166 -28.28 7.26 -13.59
N PRO A 167 -27.34 7.38 -14.55
CA PRO A 167 -27.01 6.27 -15.43
C PRO A 167 -26.49 5.02 -14.72
N MET A 168 -25.66 5.18 -13.68
CA MET A 168 -25.01 4.04 -13.00
C MET A 168 -25.88 3.43 -11.89
N LEU A 169 -26.73 4.20 -11.20
CA LEU A 169 -27.55 3.67 -10.11
C LEU A 169 -28.90 3.15 -10.57
N PHE A 170 -29.55 3.85 -11.50
CA PHE A 170 -30.93 3.61 -11.87
C PHE A 170 -31.14 3.41 -13.38
N GLY A 171 -30.10 3.63 -14.19
CA GLY A 171 -30.13 3.44 -15.63
C GLY A 171 -29.57 2.08 -16.07
N ASP A 172 -29.38 1.94 -17.38
CA ASP A 172 -29.00 0.69 -18.02
C ASP A 172 -27.47 0.44 -18.08
N PHE A 173 -26.65 1.27 -17.44
CA PHE A 173 -25.19 1.18 -17.54
C PHE A 173 -24.64 -0.20 -17.16
N PHE A 174 -25.25 -0.85 -16.16
CA PHE A 174 -24.86 -2.19 -15.71
C PHE A 174 -25.83 -3.29 -16.17
N ASN A 175 -26.70 -3.01 -17.11
CA ASN A 175 -27.68 -4.00 -17.58
C ASN A 175 -26.96 -5.22 -18.17
N GLY A 176 -27.39 -6.40 -17.75
CA GLY A 176 -26.77 -7.67 -18.15
C GLY A 176 -25.42 -8.00 -17.51
N VAL A 177 -24.84 -7.08 -16.72
CA VAL A 177 -23.54 -7.28 -16.03
C VAL A 177 -23.74 -7.43 -14.52
N ILE A 178 -24.55 -6.57 -13.89
CA ILE A 178 -24.87 -6.63 -12.47
C ILE A 178 -26.37 -6.91 -12.32
N PHE A 179 -26.68 -8.07 -11.74
CA PHE A 179 -28.06 -8.43 -11.41
C PHE A 179 -28.37 -8.07 -9.97
N VAL A 180 -29.46 -7.31 -9.78
CA VAL A 180 -29.99 -6.95 -8.46
C VAL A 180 -31.38 -7.54 -8.32
N ASP A 181 -31.54 -8.50 -7.40
CA ASP A 181 -32.85 -9.08 -7.08
C ASP A 181 -33.60 -8.11 -6.13
N GLY A 182 -34.57 -7.38 -6.69
CA GLY A 182 -35.37 -6.40 -5.94
C GLY A 182 -36.15 -6.99 -4.77
N SER A 183 -36.46 -8.31 -4.80
CA SER A 183 -37.14 -8.99 -3.70
C SER A 183 -36.26 -9.21 -2.47
N LYS A 184 -34.95 -9.34 -2.70
CA LYS A 184 -33.94 -9.57 -1.65
C LYS A 184 -33.23 -8.28 -1.23
N HIS A 185 -33.22 -7.26 -2.09
CA HIS A 185 -32.49 -6.01 -1.89
C HIS A 185 -33.42 -4.79 -2.08
N PRO A 186 -34.35 -4.54 -1.16
CA PRO A 186 -35.35 -3.45 -1.27
C PRO A 186 -34.71 -2.05 -1.25
N ALA A 187 -33.49 -1.91 -0.66
CA ALA A 187 -32.83 -0.62 -0.55
C ALA A 187 -32.63 0.10 -1.88
N MET A 188 -32.43 -0.62 -3.00
CA MET A 188 -32.31 0.04 -4.32
C MET A 188 -33.60 0.63 -4.81
N ALA A 189 -34.75 0.00 -4.51
CA ALA A 189 -36.08 0.54 -4.84
C ALA A 189 -36.42 1.78 -4.00
N GLU A 190 -36.07 1.77 -2.73
CA GLU A 190 -36.23 2.92 -1.82
C GLU A 190 -35.34 4.10 -2.27
N LEU A 191 -34.08 3.84 -2.62
CA LEU A 191 -33.16 4.86 -3.16
C LEU A 191 -33.72 5.47 -4.46
N ALA A 192 -34.31 4.67 -5.36
CA ALA A 192 -34.87 5.15 -6.60
C ALA A 192 -36.08 6.08 -6.37
N GLN A 193 -36.81 5.84 -5.28
CA GLN A 193 -37.92 6.73 -4.88
C GLN A 193 -37.45 8.01 -4.18
N ALA A 194 -36.31 7.98 -3.51
CA ALA A 194 -35.73 9.12 -2.79
C ALA A 194 -34.91 10.06 -3.68
N ILE A 195 -34.20 9.51 -4.65
CA ILE A 195 -33.24 10.25 -5.49
C ILE A 195 -33.87 10.65 -6.81
N HIS A 196 -34.29 11.90 -6.93
CA HIS A 196 -34.96 12.47 -8.13
C HIS A 196 -33.97 13.21 -9.05
N GLY A 197 -32.67 13.08 -8.86
CA GLY A 197 -31.64 13.74 -9.64
C GLY A 197 -30.52 14.32 -8.78
N TRP A 198 -29.46 14.78 -9.43
CA TRP A 198 -28.26 15.24 -8.73
C TRP A 198 -28.44 16.56 -7.97
N VAL A 199 -29.23 17.52 -8.48
CA VAL A 199 -29.48 18.80 -7.81
C VAL A 199 -30.35 18.65 -6.57
N PRO A 200 -31.54 17.99 -6.63
CA PRO A 200 -32.34 17.74 -5.43
C PRO A 200 -31.57 16.97 -4.36
N MET A 201 -30.81 15.94 -4.74
CA MET A 201 -30.01 15.17 -3.82
C MET A 201 -28.95 16.05 -3.13
N ALA A 202 -28.22 16.90 -3.86
CA ALA A 202 -27.22 17.78 -3.28
C ALA A 202 -27.82 18.82 -2.32
N LEU A 203 -28.98 19.39 -2.66
CA LEU A 203 -29.66 20.35 -1.79
C LEU A 203 -30.21 19.67 -0.52
N HIS A 204 -30.77 18.47 -0.63
CA HIS A 204 -31.19 17.67 0.51
C HIS A 204 -30.03 17.32 1.42
N GLY A 205 -28.83 17.05 0.83
CA GLY A 205 -27.62 16.73 1.54
C GLY A 205 -27.22 17.74 2.61
N PHE A 206 -27.50 19.04 2.43
CA PHE A 206 -27.22 20.05 3.45
C PHE A 206 -28.08 19.91 4.73
N SER A 207 -29.23 19.29 4.65
CA SER A 207 -30.07 19.01 5.82
C SER A 207 -29.78 17.66 6.46
N ALA A 208 -29.07 16.77 5.77
CA ALA A 208 -28.80 15.41 6.21
C ALA A 208 -27.72 15.34 7.30
N PRO A 209 -27.82 14.39 8.26
CA PRO A 209 -26.84 14.23 9.35
C PRO A 209 -25.39 14.06 8.89
N PRO A 210 -25.06 13.33 7.80
CA PRO A 210 -23.70 13.18 7.34
C PRO A 210 -22.97 14.49 7.03
N PHE A 211 -23.68 15.48 6.46
CA PHE A 211 -23.10 16.79 6.19
C PHE A 211 -22.67 17.51 7.48
N TRP A 212 -23.51 17.53 8.48
CA TRP A 212 -23.22 18.19 9.75
C TRP A 212 -22.10 17.47 10.52
N LEU A 213 -22.00 16.15 10.43
CA LEU A 213 -20.90 15.38 11.00
C LEU A 213 -19.59 15.66 10.27
N ALA A 214 -19.60 15.76 8.95
CA ALA A 214 -18.42 16.15 8.17
C ALA A 214 -17.98 17.58 8.53
N LEU A 215 -18.92 18.53 8.58
CA LEU A 215 -18.64 19.91 8.97
C LEU A 215 -18.07 19.99 10.40
N ALA A 216 -18.67 19.24 11.33
CA ALA A 216 -18.13 19.15 12.69
C ALA A 216 -16.70 18.62 12.74
N GLY A 217 -16.38 17.58 11.94
CA GLY A 217 -15.02 17.07 11.81
C GLY A 217 -14.02 18.13 11.30
N VAL A 218 -14.41 18.90 10.29
CA VAL A 218 -13.62 20.02 9.77
C VAL A 218 -13.40 21.10 10.83
N VAL A 219 -14.47 21.54 11.50
CA VAL A 219 -14.40 22.60 12.52
C VAL A 219 -13.58 22.16 13.71
N VAL A 220 -13.79 20.95 14.21
CA VAL A 220 -13.03 20.41 15.36
C VAL A 220 -11.55 20.28 15.00
N SER A 221 -11.22 19.82 13.80
CA SER A 221 -9.81 19.76 13.36
C SER A 221 -9.18 21.15 13.26
N TYR A 222 -9.91 22.15 12.77
CA TYR A 222 -9.44 23.54 12.74
C TYR A 222 -9.17 24.07 14.15
N VAL A 223 -10.13 23.90 15.06
CA VAL A 223 -9.96 24.33 16.45
C VAL A 223 -8.75 23.65 17.10
N PHE A 224 -8.58 22.35 16.93
CA PHE A 224 -7.50 21.59 17.57
C PHE A 224 -6.11 21.98 17.04
N TYR A 225 -5.96 22.20 15.75
CA TYR A 225 -4.64 22.36 15.14
C TYR A 225 -4.27 23.80 14.80
N MET A 226 -5.27 24.72 14.72
CA MET A 226 -5.03 26.12 14.38
C MET A 226 -5.30 27.08 15.53
N VAL A 227 -6.32 26.80 16.36
CA VAL A 227 -6.76 27.73 17.42
C VAL A 227 -6.24 27.32 18.80
N LYS A 228 -6.33 26.03 19.15
CA LYS A 228 -5.99 25.50 20.48
C LYS A 228 -5.10 24.25 20.40
N PRO A 229 -3.84 24.39 19.99
CA PRO A 229 -2.93 23.24 19.85
C PRO A 229 -2.59 22.56 21.19
N GLU A 230 -2.94 23.19 22.31
CA GLU A 230 -2.75 22.59 23.64
C GLU A 230 -3.68 21.37 23.86
N ILE A 231 -4.87 21.34 23.20
CA ILE A 231 -5.83 20.22 23.36
C ILE A 231 -5.24 18.91 22.84
N PRO A 232 -4.81 18.78 21.57
CA PRO A 232 -4.16 17.56 21.11
C PRO A 232 -2.87 17.23 21.86
N ALA A 233 -2.11 18.21 22.35
CA ALA A 233 -0.94 17.98 23.18
C ALA A 233 -1.31 17.34 24.53
N ALA A 234 -2.39 17.81 25.18
CA ALA A 234 -2.90 17.22 26.42
C ALA A 234 -3.43 15.80 26.21
N ILE A 235 -4.17 15.56 25.12
CA ILE A 235 -4.66 14.21 24.75
C ILE A 235 -3.47 13.27 24.51
N MET A 236 -2.43 13.72 23.83
CA MET A 236 -1.22 12.93 23.60
C MET A 236 -0.49 12.60 24.91
N ALA A 237 -0.36 13.57 25.82
CA ALA A 237 0.25 13.37 27.13
C ALA A 237 -0.54 12.34 27.97
N PHE A 238 -1.86 12.44 27.96
CA PHE A 238 -2.73 11.47 28.62
C PHE A 238 -2.62 10.07 28.00
N SER A 239 -2.65 9.97 26.67
CA SER A 239 -2.53 8.69 25.96
C SER A 239 -1.18 8.01 26.18
N LYS A 240 -0.10 8.78 26.32
CA LYS A 240 1.21 8.26 26.75
C LYS A 240 1.18 7.69 28.15
N LYS A 241 0.49 8.37 29.09
CA LYS A 241 0.38 7.92 30.48
C LYS A 241 -0.37 6.59 30.63
N ILE A 242 -1.39 6.33 29.81
CA ILE A 242 -2.16 5.08 29.83
C ILE A 242 -1.60 3.99 28.92
N GLY A 243 -0.48 4.21 28.23
CA GLY A 243 0.13 3.24 27.32
C GLY A 243 -0.51 3.14 25.92
N LEU A 244 -1.59 3.87 25.65
CA LEU A 244 -2.30 3.83 24.36
C LEU A 244 -1.42 4.35 23.22
N TYR A 245 -0.66 5.43 23.48
CA TYR A 245 0.24 5.99 22.49
C TYR A 245 1.29 4.96 22.03
N GLN A 246 1.89 4.23 22.98
CA GLN A 246 2.90 3.21 22.68
C GLN A 246 2.34 2.06 21.83
N VAL A 247 1.10 1.64 22.09
CA VAL A 247 0.42 0.62 21.29
C VAL A 247 0.18 1.11 19.87
N LEU A 248 -0.29 2.36 19.72
CA LEU A 248 -0.56 2.95 18.39
C LEU A 248 0.73 3.22 17.62
N GLU A 249 1.76 3.78 18.26
CA GLU A 249 3.07 4.03 17.65
C GLU A 249 3.76 2.73 17.25
N GLY A 250 3.67 1.71 18.09
CA GLY A 250 4.12 0.34 17.80
C GLY A 250 3.24 -0.41 16.81
N LYS A 251 2.25 0.26 16.17
CA LYS A 251 1.35 -0.32 15.16
C LYS A 251 0.70 -1.62 15.62
N TYR A 252 0.22 -1.62 16.86
CA TYR A 252 -0.39 -2.79 17.52
C TYR A 252 0.53 -4.03 17.62
N GLY A 253 1.85 -3.85 17.44
CA GLY A 253 2.81 -4.94 17.40
C GLY A 253 2.80 -5.76 16.10
N VAL A 254 2.01 -5.38 15.11
CA VAL A 254 1.88 -6.12 13.84
C VAL A 254 3.20 -6.17 13.09
N ASP A 255 3.89 -5.05 12.97
CA ASP A 255 5.21 -4.99 12.32
C ASP A 255 6.22 -5.90 13.04
N TRP A 256 6.20 -5.91 14.38
CA TRP A 256 7.06 -6.81 15.16
C TRP A 256 6.81 -8.29 14.84
N VAL A 257 5.54 -8.69 14.71
CA VAL A 257 5.16 -10.06 14.34
C VAL A 257 5.66 -10.39 12.94
N TYR A 258 5.42 -9.50 11.96
CA TYR A 258 5.89 -9.72 10.59
C TYR A 258 7.42 -9.82 10.51
N GLU A 259 8.15 -8.93 11.17
CA GLU A 259 9.60 -8.91 11.16
C GLU A 259 10.22 -10.11 11.91
N ASN A 260 9.73 -10.41 13.12
CA ASN A 260 10.36 -11.38 14.00
C ASN A 260 9.88 -12.81 13.80
N ILE A 261 8.66 -13.01 13.37
CA ILE A 261 8.10 -14.35 13.12
C ILE A 261 8.20 -14.69 11.64
N PHE A 262 7.52 -13.96 10.77
CA PHE A 262 7.43 -14.32 9.36
C PHE A 262 8.75 -14.08 8.59
N ALA A 263 9.28 -12.86 8.61
CA ALA A 263 10.50 -12.54 7.85
C ALA A 263 11.73 -13.27 8.41
N ARG A 264 11.88 -13.33 9.74
CA ARG A 264 12.96 -14.09 10.38
C ARG A 264 12.80 -15.60 10.14
N GLY A 265 11.58 -16.13 10.23
CA GLY A 265 11.26 -17.51 9.91
C GLY A 265 11.62 -17.87 8.46
N ALA A 266 11.17 -17.07 7.50
CA ALA A 266 11.49 -17.27 6.09
C ALA A 266 12.99 -17.24 5.81
N ARG A 267 13.72 -16.31 6.42
CA ARG A 267 15.19 -16.27 6.33
C ARG A 267 15.85 -17.49 6.94
N ALA A 268 15.35 -18.00 8.07
CA ALA A 268 15.85 -19.22 8.69
C ALA A 268 15.65 -20.44 7.78
N PHE A 269 14.44 -20.61 7.22
CA PHE A 269 14.17 -21.66 6.24
C PHE A 269 15.05 -21.54 4.99
N GLY A 270 15.18 -20.35 4.42
CA GLY A 270 16.07 -20.11 3.28
C GLY A 270 17.52 -20.49 3.60
N THR A 271 17.99 -20.18 4.81
CA THR A 271 19.34 -20.56 5.25
C THR A 271 19.50 -22.07 5.37
N VAL A 272 18.48 -22.79 5.86
CA VAL A 272 18.51 -24.26 5.93
C VAL A 272 18.56 -24.86 4.53
N PHE A 273 17.70 -24.43 3.61
CA PHE A 273 17.71 -24.92 2.23
C PHE A 273 19.05 -24.63 1.53
N TRP A 274 19.60 -23.45 1.72
CA TRP A 274 20.90 -23.11 1.17
C TRP A 274 22.04 -23.97 1.75
N ARG A 275 22.13 -24.10 3.09
CA ARG A 275 23.24 -24.87 3.72
C ARG A 275 23.10 -26.36 3.52
N VAL A 276 21.90 -26.92 3.68
CA VAL A 276 21.68 -28.37 3.60
C VAL A 276 21.42 -28.78 2.15
N GLY A 277 20.55 -28.07 1.44
CA GLY A 277 20.22 -28.40 0.05
C GLY A 277 21.37 -28.09 -0.91
N ASP A 278 21.73 -26.82 -1.02
CA ASP A 278 22.71 -26.41 -2.03
C ASP A 278 24.14 -26.80 -1.61
N GLN A 279 24.62 -26.37 -0.46
CA GLN A 279 26.01 -26.57 -0.07
C GLN A 279 26.34 -28.02 0.32
N ALA A 280 25.53 -28.66 1.17
CA ALA A 280 25.89 -30.01 1.64
C ALA A 280 25.49 -31.08 0.63
N LEU A 281 24.25 -31.06 0.12
CA LEU A 281 23.75 -32.11 -0.76
C LEU A 281 24.23 -31.90 -2.21
N ILE A 282 23.89 -30.78 -2.83
CA ILE A 282 24.20 -30.56 -4.24
C ILE A 282 25.72 -30.40 -4.44
N ASP A 283 26.33 -29.39 -3.86
CA ASP A 283 27.76 -29.10 -4.05
C ASP A 283 28.64 -30.13 -3.34
N GLY A 284 28.34 -30.48 -2.11
CA GLY A 284 29.16 -31.39 -1.30
C GLY A 284 29.06 -32.84 -1.74
N ALA A 285 27.84 -33.40 -1.69
CA ALA A 285 27.65 -34.84 -1.93
C ALA A 285 27.61 -35.18 -3.44
N VAL A 286 26.80 -34.42 -4.23
CA VAL A 286 26.60 -34.77 -5.65
C VAL A 286 27.78 -34.28 -6.49
N VAL A 287 28.08 -33.01 -6.53
CA VAL A 287 29.11 -32.42 -7.40
C VAL A 287 30.50 -32.81 -6.93
N ASN A 288 30.89 -32.40 -5.71
CA ASN A 288 32.20 -32.68 -5.20
C ASN A 288 32.40 -34.15 -4.81
N GLY A 289 31.33 -34.84 -4.42
CA GLY A 289 31.34 -36.25 -4.11
C GLY A 289 31.64 -37.08 -5.36
N SER A 290 31.01 -36.80 -6.48
CA SER A 290 31.17 -37.56 -7.75
C SER A 290 32.63 -37.51 -8.24
N TRP A 291 33.26 -36.32 -8.31
CA TRP A 291 34.63 -36.25 -8.75
C TRP A 291 35.62 -36.95 -7.79
N LYS A 292 35.34 -36.89 -6.45
CA LYS A 292 36.15 -37.64 -5.46
C LYS A 292 36.04 -39.14 -5.63
N VAL A 293 34.83 -39.66 -5.93
CA VAL A 293 34.62 -41.08 -6.23
C VAL A 293 35.36 -41.47 -7.49
N VAL A 294 35.23 -40.70 -8.59
CA VAL A 294 35.98 -40.93 -9.82
C VAL A 294 37.50 -40.89 -9.58
N GLY A 295 37.97 -39.91 -8.79
CA GLY A 295 39.38 -39.79 -8.40
C GLY A 295 39.88 -41.01 -7.61
N LYS A 296 39.09 -41.54 -6.67
CA LYS A 296 39.43 -42.77 -5.93
C LYS A 296 39.44 -43.97 -6.86
N ILE A 297 38.43 -44.16 -7.73
CA ILE A 297 38.44 -45.23 -8.73
C ILE A 297 39.67 -45.14 -9.63
N ALA A 298 39.99 -43.94 -10.14
CA ALA A 298 41.19 -43.74 -10.94
C ALA A 298 42.50 -44.08 -10.19
N SER A 299 42.56 -43.78 -8.88
CA SER A 299 43.72 -44.14 -8.05
C SER A 299 43.86 -45.66 -7.90
N VAL A 300 42.76 -46.38 -7.70
CA VAL A 300 42.75 -47.84 -7.63
C VAL A 300 43.13 -48.44 -8.98
N VAL A 301 42.57 -47.93 -10.07
CA VAL A 301 42.95 -48.42 -11.42
C VAL A 301 44.40 -48.17 -11.73
N ARG A 302 44.96 -47.01 -11.34
CA ARG A 302 46.42 -46.73 -11.50
C ARG A 302 47.29 -47.69 -10.72
N TRP A 303 46.83 -48.22 -9.60
CA TRP A 303 47.61 -49.19 -8.83
C TRP A 303 47.85 -50.50 -9.60
N PHE A 304 46.88 -50.89 -10.49
CA PHE A 304 47.09 -52.03 -11.42
C PHE A 304 48.01 -51.71 -12.58
N GLN A 305 48.28 -50.45 -12.86
CA GLN A 305 49.16 -50.00 -13.92
C GLN A 305 50.55 -49.74 -13.37
N SER A 306 51.38 -50.79 -13.22
CA SER A 306 52.72 -50.69 -12.68
C SER A 306 53.74 -49.94 -13.58
N GLY A 307 53.40 -49.76 -14.88
CA GLY A 307 54.26 -49.14 -15.87
C GLY A 307 55.41 -50.04 -16.36
N TYR A 308 55.56 -51.23 -15.80
CA TYR A 308 56.65 -52.17 -16.20
C TYR A 308 56.13 -53.22 -17.13
N ILE A 309 56.69 -53.31 -18.34
CA ILE A 309 56.26 -54.24 -19.42
C ILE A 309 56.27 -55.70 -18.96
N TYR A 310 57.19 -56.10 -18.14
CA TYR A 310 57.28 -57.49 -17.64
C TYR A 310 56.11 -57.86 -16.70
N HIS A 311 55.56 -56.91 -15.97
CA HIS A 311 54.35 -57.19 -15.17
C HIS A 311 53.14 -57.48 -16.05
N TYR A 312 52.94 -56.71 -17.12
CA TYR A 312 51.88 -56.96 -18.08
C TYR A 312 52.06 -58.25 -18.85
N ALA A 313 53.27 -58.57 -19.27
CA ALA A 313 53.61 -59.82 -19.91
C ALA A 313 53.36 -61.04 -19.01
N LEU A 314 53.71 -60.95 -17.72
CA LEU A 314 53.44 -62.01 -16.75
C LEU A 314 51.93 -62.22 -16.53
N VAL A 315 51.15 -61.13 -16.39
CA VAL A 315 49.69 -61.22 -16.22
C VAL A 315 49.05 -61.80 -17.45
N MET A 316 49.50 -61.42 -18.65
CA MET A 316 48.97 -61.99 -19.92
C MET A 316 49.30 -63.52 -20.01
N ILE A 317 50.48 -63.93 -19.72
CA ILE A 317 50.90 -65.33 -19.72
C ILE A 317 50.05 -66.14 -18.72
N LEU A 318 49.89 -65.62 -17.50
CA LEU A 318 49.03 -66.25 -16.50
C LEU A 318 47.57 -66.31 -16.92
N GLY A 319 47.06 -65.22 -17.52
CA GLY A 319 45.69 -65.20 -18.08
C GLY A 319 45.48 -66.23 -19.14
N VAL A 320 46.39 -66.35 -20.10
CA VAL A 320 46.33 -67.37 -21.16
C VAL A 320 46.41 -68.78 -20.56
N PHE A 321 47.33 -68.99 -19.64
CA PHE A 321 47.45 -70.26 -18.94
C PHE A 321 46.18 -70.68 -18.19
N LEU A 322 45.56 -69.79 -17.44
CA LEU A 322 44.29 -70.00 -16.75
C LEU A 322 43.16 -70.27 -17.75
N LEU A 323 43.06 -69.53 -18.81
CA LEU A 323 42.06 -69.73 -19.86
C LEU A 323 42.22 -71.10 -20.53
N MET A 324 43.42 -71.44 -20.89
CA MET A 324 43.69 -72.79 -21.49
C MET A 324 43.37 -73.93 -20.51
N THR A 325 43.77 -73.78 -19.24
CA THR A 325 43.43 -74.74 -18.20
C THR A 325 41.94 -74.89 -18.00
N TYR A 326 41.21 -73.77 -17.96
CA TYR A 326 39.75 -73.75 -17.83
C TYR A 326 39.07 -74.45 -19.05
N PHE A 327 39.46 -74.14 -20.27
CA PHE A 327 38.93 -74.80 -21.48
C PHE A 327 39.25 -76.29 -21.55
N VAL A 328 40.47 -76.69 -21.20
CA VAL A 328 40.85 -78.10 -21.14
C VAL A 328 40.07 -78.88 -20.06
N TRP A 329 39.76 -78.20 -18.96
CA TRP A 329 38.98 -78.82 -17.87
C TRP A 329 37.47 -78.91 -18.17
N LEU A 330 36.90 -77.93 -18.89
CA LEU A 330 35.53 -77.93 -19.29
C LEU A 330 35.22 -78.92 -20.46
N ASN A 331 36.21 -79.31 -21.25
CA ASN A 331 36.05 -80.24 -22.34
C ASN A 331 36.42 -81.70 -21.99
N LYS A 332 36.58 -81.98 -20.69
CA LYS A 332 36.56 -83.31 -20.15
C LYS A 332 35.15 -83.63 -19.56
#